data_a4fe330258fd9ddff1ce7dd7b44ce6f4
#
_entry.id   a4fe330258fd9ddff1ce7dd7b44ce6f4
#
_cell.length_a   1.000
_cell.length_b   1.000
_cell.length_c   1.000
_cell.angle_alpha   90.00
_cell.angle_beta   90.00
_cell.angle_gamma   90.00
#
_symmetry.space_group_name_H-M   'P 1'
#
loop_
_entity.id
_entity.type
_entity.pdbx_description
1 polymer ?
#
loop_
_entity_poly.entity_id
_entity_poly.type
_entity_poly.pdbx_seq_one_letter_code
_entity_poly.pdbx_strand_id
1 'polypeptide(L)'
;LGYSHQYLYPREIVFARRSMPKCHFVIPAGGVGLRFGGPLPKQFVEVEGLPILMHTLRAIAPYAESITLVLPQDYQKYWQQLCRDRSFDLEHKIVEGGATRFLSVRNAIESLAVDPDALVGVHDAVRPLISGETIEDLLAAAELSGAAIPYLPLTDSIRHLEPLVGSKSVDRTQFVAVQTPQVFHLERLRAAYRQADGGANFTDDASVYEALFDAPIELVVSN
;
A
#
# COMPACT_ATOMS: atom_id res chain seq x y z
N LEU A 1 -30.30 19.40 -17.99
CA LEU A 1 -29.62 18.47 -18.90
C LEU A 1 -28.58 17.74 -18.10
N GLY A 2 -28.95 16.51 -17.65
CA GLY A 2 -28.10 15.69 -16.77
C GLY A 2 -26.99 15.02 -17.56
N TYR A 3 -25.77 15.14 -17.09
CA TYR A 3 -24.67 14.26 -17.44
C TYR A 3 -24.51 13.25 -16.30
N SER A 4 -25.17 12.10 -16.47
CA SER A 4 -24.83 10.92 -15.68
C SER A 4 -23.55 10.32 -16.27
N HIS A 5 -22.42 10.59 -15.67
CA HIS A 5 -21.20 9.83 -15.93
C HIS A 5 -21.32 8.50 -15.18
N GLN A 6 -22.01 7.55 -15.81
CA GLN A 6 -21.86 6.14 -15.48
C GLN A 6 -20.49 5.70 -16.04
N TYR A 7 -19.50 5.56 -15.17
CA TYR A 7 -18.34 4.74 -15.50
C TYR A 7 -18.80 3.28 -15.53
N LEU A 8 -19.30 2.87 -16.70
CA LEU A 8 -19.59 1.47 -17.01
C LEU A 8 -18.25 0.77 -17.29
N TYR A 9 -17.65 0.14 -16.29
CA TYR A 9 -16.67 -0.89 -16.54
C TYR A 9 -17.41 -2.13 -17.07
N PRO A 10 -17.05 -2.67 -18.24
CA PRO A 10 -17.62 -3.92 -18.72
C PRO A 10 -17.18 -5.05 -17.80
N ARG A 11 -18.11 -5.62 -17.03
CA ARG A 11 -17.92 -6.79 -16.15
C ARG A 11 -17.68 -8.11 -16.90
N GLU A 12 -17.33 -8.09 -18.18
CA GLU A 12 -17.08 -9.29 -18.98
C GLU A 12 -15.73 -9.22 -19.71
N ILE A 13 -14.64 -9.17 -18.96
CA ILE A 13 -13.41 -9.71 -19.49
C ILE A 13 -13.38 -11.18 -19.05
N VAL A 14 -13.76 -12.07 -19.95
CA VAL A 14 -13.56 -13.53 -19.81
C VAL A 14 -12.05 -13.76 -19.76
N PHE A 15 -11.48 -13.75 -18.55
CA PHE A 15 -10.11 -14.21 -18.34
C PHE A 15 -10.08 -15.71 -18.65
N ALA A 16 -9.56 -16.08 -19.82
CA ALA A 16 -8.97 -17.40 -19.98
C ALA A 16 -8.04 -17.60 -18.78
N ARG A 17 -8.12 -18.75 -18.09
CA ARG A 17 -7.38 -19.11 -16.89
C ARG A 17 -5.86 -18.90 -17.04
N ARG A 18 -5.40 -17.66 -17.08
CA ARG A 18 -4.03 -17.30 -16.71
C ARG A 18 -3.96 -17.43 -15.18
N SER A 19 -2.92 -18.05 -14.68
CA SER A 19 -2.62 -17.99 -13.25
C SER A 19 -2.65 -16.52 -12.84
N MET A 20 -3.38 -16.20 -11.78
CA MET A 20 -3.42 -14.83 -11.24
C MET A 20 -2.00 -14.31 -11.07
N PRO A 21 -1.69 -13.08 -11.53
CA PRO A 21 -0.37 -12.52 -11.32
C PRO A 21 -0.10 -12.43 -9.83
N LYS A 22 1.09 -12.82 -9.42
CA LYS A 22 1.55 -12.66 -8.04
C LYS A 22 2.37 -11.40 -7.91
N CYS A 23 2.47 -10.90 -6.69
CA CYS A 23 3.07 -9.61 -6.38
C CYS A 23 4.17 -9.75 -5.33
N HIS A 24 5.23 -8.94 -5.43
CA HIS A 24 6.21 -8.78 -4.37
C HIS A 24 5.73 -7.68 -3.42
N PHE A 25 5.26 -8.07 -2.22
CA PHE A 25 4.74 -7.08 -1.28
C PHE A 25 5.86 -6.48 -0.42
N VAL A 26 5.83 -5.16 -0.30
CA VAL A 26 6.64 -4.36 0.63
C VAL A 26 5.73 -3.86 1.74
N ILE A 27 6.07 -4.17 2.99
CA ILE A 27 5.28 -3.82 4.18
C ILE A 27 6.07 -2.89 5.08
N PRO A 28 5.95 -1.56 4.91
CA PRO A 28 6.60 -0.60 5.79
C PRO A 28 5.96 -0.62 7.19
N ALA A 29 6.72 -1.08 8.18
CA ALA A 29 6.30 -1.23 9.56
C ALA A 29 7.19 -0.41 10.52
N GLY A 30 7.77 0.70 10.05
CA GLY A 30 8.68 1.56 10.82
C GLY A 30 7.99 2.64 11.66
N GLY A 31 6.68 2.82 11.52
CA GLY A 31 5.95 3.87 12.23
C GLY A 31 5.91 3.62 13.74
N VAL A 32 6.47 4.53 14.52
CA VAL A 32 6.45 4.47 16.01
C VAL A 32 5.08 4.75 16.63
N GLY A 33 4.05 5.07 15.81
CA GLY A 33 2.67 5.17 16.27
C GLY A 33 2.43 6.18 17.39
N LEU A 34 3.15 7.29 17.43
CA LEU A 34 3.06 8.34 18.49
C LEU A 34 1.64 8.77 18.83
N ARG A 35 0.70 8.63 17.89
CA ARG A 35 -0.71 8.96 18.10
C ARG A 35 -1.48 7.90 18.90
N PHE A 36 -0.93 6.69 19.07
CA PHE A 36 -1.63 5.59 19.74
C PHE A 36 -1.38 5.56 21.25
N GLY A 37 -0.38 6.33 21.76
CA GLY A 37 -0.14 6.54 23.20
C GLY A 37 0.27 5.29 23.99
N GLY A 38 0.50 4.15 23.34
CA GLY A 38 0.89 2.90 23.98
C GLY A 38 2.41 2.72 24.07
N PRO A 39 2.91 1.80 24.93
CA PRO A 39 4.32 1.51 25.09
C PRO A 39 4.93 0.79 23.87
N LEU A 40 4.10 0.20 23.02
CA LEU A 40 4.51 -0.54 21.81
C LEU A 40 4.02 0.15 20.55
N PRO A 41 4.79 0.09 19.43
CA PRO A 41 4.32 0.53 18.13
C PRO A 41 3.03 -0.19 17.72
N LYS A 42 2.14 0.54 17.02
CA LYS A 42 0.79 0.07 16.66
C LYS A 42 0.75 -1.27 15.92
N GLN A 43 1.76 -1.58 15.12
CA GLN A 43 1.85 -2.84 14.37
C GLN A 43 1.99 -4.08 15.27
N PHE A 44 2.42 -3.91 16.51
CA PHE A 44 2.57 -4.98 17.49
C PHE A 44 1.40 -5.06 18.49
N VAL A 45 0.40 -4.18 18.37
CA VAL A 45 -0.83 -4.28 19.16
C VAL A 45 -1.54 -5.58 18.79
N GLU A 46 -1.93 -6.33 19.82
CA GLU A 46 -2.60 -7.63 19.63
C GLU A 46 -4.10 -7.45 19.41
N VAL A 47 -4.61 -8.18 18.43
CA VAL A 47 -6.04 -8.38 18.16
C VAL A 47 -6.24 -9.89 18.08
N GLU A 48 -7.18 -10.42 18.84
CA GLU A 48 -7.45 -11.87 18.91
C GLU A 48 -6.18 -12.72 19.15
N GLY A 49 -5.29 -12.23 20.02
CA GLY A 49 -4.08 -12.96 20.45
C GLY A 49 -2.91 -12.91 19.48
N LEU A 50 -3.01 -12.16 18.38
CA LEU A 50 -1.92 -11.97 17.42
C LEU A 50 -1.68 -10.48 17.15
N PRO A 51 -0.43 -10.05 16.94
CA PRO A 51 -0.12 -8.69 16.46
C PRO A 51 -0.87 -8.38 15.15
N ILE A 52 -1.36 -7.13 15.01
CA ILE A 52 -2.05 -6.68 13.79
C ILE A 52 -1.19 -6.94 12.54
N LEU A 53 0.13 -6.76 12.65
CA LEU A 53 1.06 -7.06 11.57
C LEU A 53 0.95 -8.51 11.07
N MET A 54 0.80 -9.49 11.97
CA MET A 54 0.63 -10.90 11.57
C MET A 54 -0.67 -11.13 10.80
N HIS A 55 -1.76 -10.45 11.20
CA HIS A 55 -3.02 -10.49 10.45
C HIS A 55 -2.85 -9.89 9.05
N THR A 56 -2.18 -8.75 8.94
CA THR A 56 -1.90 -8.11 7.65
C THR A 56 -1.07 -9.02 6.73
N LEU A 57 0.01 -9.62 7.26
CA LEU A 57 0.83 -10.54 6.48
C LEU A 57 0.04 -11.76 5.99
N ARG A 58 -0.83 -12.33 6.84
CA ARG A 58 -1.71 -13.44 6.46
C ARG A 58 -2.72 -13.06 5.37
N ALA A 59 -3.25 -11.85 5.40
CA ALA A 59 -4.23 -11.39 4.41
C ALA A 59 -3.62 -11.30 2.99
N ILE A 60 -2.35 -10.87 2.87
CA ILE A 60 -1.69 -10.72 1.58
C ILE A 60 -0.95 -11.98 1.09
N ALA A 61 -0.60 -12.90 1.99
CA ALA A 61 0.22 -14.07 1.68
C ALA A 61 -0.29 -14.92 0.51
N PRO A 62 -1.59 -15.16 0.31
CA PRO A 62 -2.10 -15.92 -0.82
C PRO A 62 -1.76 -15.32 -2.19
N TYR A 63 -1.56 -14.01 -2.26
CA TYR A 63 -1.30 -13.22 -3.47
C TYR A 63 0.18 -12.87 -3.65
N ALA A 64 1.00 -13.21 -2.65
CA ALA A 64 2.41 -12.86 -2.64
C ALA A 64 3.28 -13.88 -3.37
N GLU A 65 4.20 -13.39 -4.22
CA GLU A 65 5.38 -14.12 -4.65
C GLU A 65 6.46 -14.06 -3.58
N SER A 66 6.63 -12.89 -2.96
CA SER A 66 7.45 -12.68 -1.78
C SER A 66 6.93 -11.54 -0.93
N ILE A 67 7.30 -11.53 0.34
CA ILE A 67 6.98 -10.46 1.28
C ILE A 67 8.28 -9.89 1.84
N THR A 68 8.44 -8.58 1.75
CA THR A 68 9.55 -7.83 2.36
C THR A 68 8.99 -6.91 3.45
N LEU A 69 9.22 -7.30 4.69
CA LEU A 69 8.85 -6.52 5.86
C LEU A 69 9.95 -5.51 6.20
N VAL A 70 9.57 -4.22 6.31
CA VAL A 70 10.52 -3.16 6.65
C VAL A 70 10.36 -2.78 8.11
N LEU A 71 11.37 -3.07 8.91
CA LEU A 71 11.36 -2.80 10.35
C LEU A 71 12.59 -1.98 10.77
N PRO A 72 12.45 -1.04 11.73
CA PRO A 72 13.60 -0.47 12.41
C PRO A 72 14.45 -1.55 13.07
N GLN A 73 15.76 -1.36 13.09
CA GLN A 73 16.70 -2.33 13.63
C GLN A 73 16.35 -2.77 15.07
N ASP A 74 15.90 -1.83 15.90
CA ASP A 74 15.54 -2.08 17.30
C ASP A 74 14.38 -3.07 17.47
N TYR A 75 13.48 -3.17 16.47
CA TYR A 75 12.32 -4.06 16.54
C TYR A 75 12.49 -5.39 15.81
N GLN A 76 13.58 -5.61 15.06
CA GLN A 76 13.78 -6.85 14.29
C GLN A 76 13.90 -8.07 15.21
N LYS A 77 14.70 -7.98 16.29
CA LYS A 77 14.83 -9.07 17.27
C LYS A 77 13.50 -9.35 18.00
N TYR A 78 12.79 -8.29 18.37
CA TYR A 78 11.48 -8.40 19.01
C TYR A 78 10.48 -9.11 18.10
N TRP A 79 10.41 -8.73 16.82
CA TRP A 79 9.56 -9.37 15.83
C TRP A 79 9.89 -10.86 15.64
N GLN A 80 11.18 -11.20 15.51
CA GLN A 80 11.61 -12.59 15.38
C GLN A 80 11.22 -13.43 16.61
N GLN A 81 11.27 -12.84 17.82
CA GLN A 81 10.82 -13.50 19.03
C GLN A 81 9.31 -13.70 19.01
N LEU A 82 8.52 -12.70 18.65
CA LEU A 82 7.08 -12.81 18.48
C LEU A 82 6.69 -13.91 17.50
N CYS A 83 7.38 -14.02 16.36
CA CYS A 83 7.14 -15.08 15.40
C CYS A 83 7.33 -16.49 16.04
N ARG A 84 8.39 -16.68 16.80
CA ARG A 84 8.62 -17.94 17.53
C ARG A 84 7.53 -18.20 18.56
N ASP A 85 7.20 -17.22 19.39
CA ASP A 85 6.23 -17.36 20.51
C ASP A 85 4.80 -17.64 20.00
N ARG A 86 4.48 -17.15 18.80
CA ARG A 86 3.16 -17.33 18.16
C ARG A 86 3.15 -18.42 17.08
N SER A 87 4.23 -19.18 16.90
CA SER A 87 4.38 -20.17 15.83
C SER A 87 3.97 -19.61 14.47
N PHE A 88 4.45 -18.38 14.18
CA PHE A 88 4.19 -17.68 12.92
C PHE A 88 5.31 -18.00 11.93
N ASP A 89 5.06 -18.96 11.05
CA ASP A 89 6.00 -19.56 10.10
C ASP A 89 5.89 -19.01 8.67
N LEU A 90 5.05 -17.97 8.46
CA LEU A 90 4.91 -17.32 7.16
C LEU A 90 6.25 -16.72 6.72
N GLU A 91 6.75 -17.19 5.55
CA GLU A 91 8.03 -16.75 5.02
C GLU A 91 8.01 -15.28 4.62
N HIS A 92 8.97 -14.51 5.10
CA HIS A 92 9.17 -13.11 4.74
C HIS A 92 10.61 -12.66 4.99
N LYS A 93 11.09 -11.75 4.14
CA LYS A 93 12.40 -11.09 4.31
C LYS A 93 12.23 -9.86 5.19
N ILE A 94 13.19 -9.61 6.08
CA ILE A 94 13.25 -8.37 6.87
C ILE A 94 14.32 -7.45 6.28
N VAL A 95 13.95 -6.19 6.06
CA VAL A 95 14.85 -5.12 5.61
C VAL A 95 14.83 -4.00 6.63
N GLU A 96 15.98 -3.38 6.87
CA GLU A 96 16.08 -2.24 7.77
C GLU A 96 15.37 -1.01 7.20
N GLY A 97 14.54 -0.38 8.04
CA GLY A 97 13.84 0.86 7.71
C GLY A 97 14.77 2.07 7.66
N GLY A 98 14.37 3.09 6.93
CA GLY A 98 15.02 4.40 6.92
C GLY A 98 14.39 5.36 7.95
N ALA A 99 14.92 6.58 8.01
CA ALA A 99 14.45 7.63 8.91
C ALA A 99 13.01 8.11 8.61
N THR A 100 12.52 7.87 7.39
CA THR A 100 11.16 8.22 6.95
C THR A 100 10.48 7.03 6.29
N ARG A 101 9.14 7.11 6.09
CA ARG A 101 8.41 6.10 5.31
C ARG A 101 8.97 6.00 3.89
N PHE A 102 9.24 7.13 3.24
CA PHE A 102 9.85 7.20 1.92
C PHE A 102 11.17 6.40 1.87
N LEU A 103 12.09 6.67 2.78
CA LEU A 103 13.39 5.96 2.83
C LEU A 103 13.23 4.47 3.14
N SER A 104 12.27 4.11 3.97
CA SER A 104 11.96 2.72 4.31
C SER A 104 11.48 1.94 3.08
N VAL A 105 10.53 2.48 2.33
CA VAL A 105 10.03 1.86 1.09
C VAL A 105 11.12 1.81 0.03
N ARG A 106 11.91 2.88 -0.14
CA ARG A 106 13.04 2.91 -1.08
C ARG A 106 14.05 1.80 -0.77
N ASN A 107 14.45 1.63 0.49
CA ASN A 107 15.38 0.56 0.89
C ASN A 107 14.84 -0.83 0.51
N ALA A 108 13.55 -1.07 0.74
CA ALA A 108 12.92 -2.33 0.40
C ALA A 108 12.90 -2.57 -1.13
N ILE A 109 12.43 -1.59 -1.91
CA ILE A 109 12.37 -1.68 -3.38
C ILE A 109 13.74 -1.94 -3.99
N GLU A 110 14.79 -1.26 -3.50
CA GLU A 110 16.17 -1.48 -3.97
C GLU A 110 16.71 -2.86 -3.57
N SER A 111 16.21 -3.45 -2.49
CA SER A 111 16.61 -4.79 -2.04
C SER A 111 15.96 -5.94 -2.81
N LEU A 112 14.97 -5.67 -3.67
CA LEU A 112 14.29 -6.66 -4.48
C LEU A 112 15.16 -7.05 -5.69
N ALA A 113 15.66 -8.27 -5.71
CA ALA A 113 16.43 -8.84 -6.81
C ALA A 113 15.52 -9.75 -7.65
N VAL A 114 14.52 -9.16 -8.29
CA VAL A 114 13.48 -9.85 -9.07
C VAL A 114 13.35 -9.18 -10.44
N ASP A 115 12.51 -9.75 -11.32
CA ASP A 115 12.27 -9.22 -12.65
C ASP A 115 11.87 -7.75 -12.59
N PRO A 116 12.46 -6.86 -13.39
CA PRO A 116 12.09 -5.44 -13.48
C PRO A 116 10.61 -5.20 -13.81
N ASP A 117 10.00 -6.10 -14.58
CA ASP A 117 8.58 -6.04 -14.96
C ASP A 117 7.65 -6.67 -13.92
N ALA A 118 8.19 -7.25 -12.84
CA ALA A 118 7.37 -7.82 -11.77
C ALA A 118 6.50 -6.75 -11.11
N LEU A 119 5.32 -7.17 -10.62
CA LEU A 119 4.47 -6.31 -9.82
C LEU A 119 5.03 -6.18 -8.39
N VAL A 120 5.05 -4.97 -7.87
CA VAL A 120 5.33 -4.66 -6.47
C VAL A 120 4.17 -3.93 -5.85
N GLY A 121 3.71 -4.40 -4.69
CA GLY A 121 2.63 -3.78 -3.91
C GLY A 121 3.15 -3.24 -2.59
N VAL A 122 2.97 -1.97 -2.33
CA VAL A 122 3.30 -1.38 -1.02
C VAL A 122 2.03 -1.35 -0.17
N HIS A 123 2.06 -2.02 0.99
CA HIS A 123 0.88 -2.16 1.85
C HIS A 123 1.17 -1.79 3.29
N ASP A 124 0.28 -1.02 3.90
CA ASP A 124 0.41 -0.59 5.29
C ASP A 124 0.33 -1.78 6.26
N ALA A 125 1.30 -1.86 7.20
CA ALA A 125 1.44 -2.94 8.19
C ALA A 125 0.23 -3.16 9.13
N VAL A 126 -0.70 -2.21 9.19
CA VAL A 126 -1.84 -2.21 10.10
C VAL A 126 -3.20 -2.15 9.37
N ARG A 127 -3.25 -2.72 8.16
CA ARG A 127 -4.48 -2.83 7.36
C ARG A 127 -4.84 -4.29 7.04
N PRO A 128 -5.23 -5.08 8.05
CA PRO A 128 -5.46 -6.52 7.87
C PRO A 128 -6.78 -6.87 7.17
N LEU A 129 -7.67 -5.90 6.94
CA LEU A 129 -9.04 -6.15 6.47
C LEU A 129 -9.21 -5.97 4.95
N ILE A 130 -8.10 -5.88 4.20
CA ILE A 130 -8.17 -5.85 2.75
C ILE A 130 -8.80 -7.14 2.20
N SER A 131 -9.75 -7.03 1.29
CA SER A 131 -10.38 -8.21 0.66
C SER A 131 -9.50 -8.82 -0.42
N GLY A 132 -9.66 -10.14 -0.62
CA GLY A 132 -9.01 -10.84 -1.72
C GLY A 132 -9.42 -10.28 -3.08
N GLU A 133 -10.71 -9.97 -3.27
CA GLU A 133 -11.25 -9.38 -4.49
C GLU A 133 -10.54 -8.06 -4.83
N THR A 134 -10.38 -7.17 -3.85
CA THR A 134 -9.66 -5.90 -4.08
C THR A 134 -8.20 -6.14 -4.48
N ILE A 135 -7.51 -7.11 -3.88
CA ILE A 135 -6.12 -7.44 -4.25
C ILE A 135 -6.07 -7.98 -5.67
N GLU A 136 -6.95 -8.90 -6.05
CA GLU A 136 -7.01 -9.48 -7.39
C GLU A 136 -7.28 -8.42 -8.45
N ASP A 137 -8.23 -7.53 -8.22
CA ASP A 137 -8.56 -6.43 -9.13
C ASP A 137 -7.38 -5.45 -9.29
N LEU A 138 -6.67 -5.14 -8.20
CA LEU A 138 -5.47 -4.30 -8.23
C LEU A 138 -4.34 -4.93 -9.05
N LEU A 139 -4.09 -6.23 -8.86
CA LEU A 139 -3.04 -6.93 -9.60
C LEU A 139 -3.36 -6.97 -11.10
N ALA A 140 -4.61 -7.26 -11.46
CA ALA A 140 -5.06 -7.27 -12.84
C ALA A 140 -4.98 -5.87 -13.49
N ALA A 141 -5.40 -4.83 -12.78
CA ALA A 141 -5.33 -3.46 -13.25
C ALA A 141 -3.88 -3.00 -13.44
N ALA A 142 -3.00 -3.25 -12.46
CA ALA A 142 -1.59 -2.85 -12.51
C ALA A 142 -0.81 -3.59 -13.60
N GLU A 143 -1.11 -4.87 -13.86
CA GLU A 143 -0.50 -5.63 -14.96
C GLU A 143 -0.76 -4.97 -16.32
N LEU A 144 -1.93 -4.37 -16.51
CA LEU A 144 -2.32 -3.73 -17.76
C LEU A 144 -1.87 -2.28 -17.88
N SER A 145 -1.99 -1.50 -16.80
CA SER A 145 -1.75 -0.04 -16.80
C SER A 145 -0.35 0.35 -16.32
N GLY A 146 0.29 -0.53 -15.55
CA GLY A 146 1.58 -0.29 -14.90
C GLY A 146 1.49 0.33 -13.50
N ALA A 147 0.30 0.80 -13.09
CA ALA A 147 0.05 1.33 -11.75
C ALA A 147 -1.45 1.26 -11.38
N ALA A 148 -1.79 0.74 -10.20
CA ALA A 148 -3.15 0.71 -9.67
C ALA A 148 -3.18 0.94 -8.17
N ILE A 149 -4.17 1.69 -7.69
CA ILE A 149 -4.36 1.98 -6.27
C ILE A 149 -5.82 1.80 -5.85
N PRO A 150 -6.06 1.33 -4.62
CA PRO A 150 -7.42 1.16 -4.12
C PRO A 150 -7.95 2.45 -3.52
N TYR A 151 -9.25 2.66 -3.62
CA TYR A 151 -9.91 3.81 -3.05
C TYR A 151 -11.26 3.49 -2.44
N LEU A 152 -11.69 4.35 -1.52
CA LEU A 152 -13.05 4.42 -1.00
C LEU A 152 -13.70 5.75 -1.41
N PRO A 153 -14.98 5.74 -1.85
CA PRO A 153 -15.74 6.97 -2.04
C PRO A 153 -15.87 7.73 -0.71
N LEU A 154 -15.79 9.05 -0.76
CA LEU A 154 -16.02 9.86 0.44
C LEU A 154 -17.52 9.90 0.77
N THR A 155 -17.87 9.50 1.99
CA THR A 155 -19.25 9.56 2.52
C THR A 155 -19.53 10.83 3.30
N ASP A 156 -18.51 11.39 3.97
CA ASP A 156 -18.63 12.60 4.75
C ASP A 156 -18.59 13.87 3.89
N SER A 157 -19.16 14.96 4.42
CA SER A 157 -18.99 16.29 3.83
C SER A 157 -17.56 16.78 4.08
N ILE A 158 -16.88 17.22 3.04
CA ILE A 158 -15.51 17.73 3.12
C ILE A 158 -15.46 19.24 2.89
N ARG A 159 -14.44 19.89 3.44
CA ARG A 159 -14.21 21.32 3.30
C ARG A 159 -12.74 21.59 2.96
N HIS A 160 -12.53 22.48 2.00
CA HIS A 160 -11.21 23.05 1.75
C HIS A 160 -10.90 24.10 2.81
N LEU A 161 -9.75 24.00 3.45
CA LEU A 161 -9.28 24.98 4.43
C LEU A 161 -8.57 26.12 3.69
N GLU A 162 -9.05 27.35 3.89
CA GLU A 162 -8.44 28.56 3.33
C GLU A 162 -7.73 29.29 4.47
N PRO A 163 -6.39 29.40 4.46
CA PRO A 163 -5.64 30.09 5.50
C PRO A 163 -6.16 31.54 5.68
N LEU A 164 -6.36 31.96 6.92
CA LEU A 164 -6.84 33.30 7.33
C LEU A 164 -8.31 33.61 6.99
N VAL A 165 -8.99 32.81 6.16
CA VAL A 165 -10.37 33.08 5.70
C VAL A 165 -11.37 32.11 6.33
N GLY A 166 -10.93 30.89 6.65
CA GLY A 166 -11.79 29.85 7.22
C GLY A 166 -11.87 28.62 6.36
N SER A 167 -13.06 28.24 5.90
CA SER A 167 -13.20 27.03 5.07
C SER A 167 -14.37 27.15 4.09
N LYS A 168 -14.27 26.37 2.98
CA LYS A 168 -15.24 26.31 1.91
C LYS A 168 -15.74 24.89 1.69
N SER A 169 -17.05 24.70 1.49
CA SER A 169 -17.58 23.41 1.07
C SER A 169 -17.08 23.07 -0.34
N VAL A 170 -16.71 21.80 -0.55
CA VAL A 170 -16.32 21.31 -1.87
C VAL A 170 -17.19 20.12 -2.26
N ASP A 171 -17.30 19.86 -3.55
CA ASP A 171 -18.01 18.69 -4.06
C ASP A 171 -17.19 17.44 -3.81
N ARG A 172 -17.63 16.62 -2.85
CA ARG A 172 -16.92 15.38 -2.47
C ARG A 172 -16.85 14.34 -3.58
N THR A 173 -17.70 14.43 -4.60
CA THR A 173 -17.70 13.46 -5.72
C THR A 173 -16.46 13.57 -6.60
N GLN A 174 -15.68 14.66 -6.45
CA GLN A 174 -14.41 14.87 -7.13
C GLN A 174 -13.20 14.35 -6.34
N PHE A 175 -13.41 13.72 -5.19
CA PHE A 175 -12.37 13.25 -4.29
C PHE A 175 -12.63 11.82 -3.84
N VAL A 176 -11.55 11.09 -3.58
CA VAL A 176 -11.58 9.72 -3.06
C VAL A 176 -10.60 9.58 -1.91
N ALA A 177 -10.86 8.64 -1.01
CA ALA A 177 -9.92 8.25 0.04
C ALA A 177 -9.06 7.10 -0.45
N VAL A 178 -7.78 7.34 -0.73
CA VAL A 178 -6.84 6.33 -1.19
C VAL A 178 -6.48 5.37 -0.06
N GLN A 179 -6.38 4.08 -0.41
CA GLN A 179 -6.03 2.99 0.49
C GLN A 179 -4.74 2.30 0.03
N THR A 180 -4.38 1.16 0.63
CA THR A 180 -3.30 0.26 0.23
C THR A 180 -3.81 -1.18 0.19
N PRO A 181 -3.18 -2.10 -0.62
CA PRO A 181 -1.89 -1.97 -1.30
C PRO A 181 -1.94 -1.07 -2.53
N GLN A 182 -0.86 -0.32 -2.78
CA GLN A 182 -0.64 0.41 -4.01
C GLN A 182 0.30 -0.41 -4.89
N VAL A 183 -0.12 -0.78 -6.09
CA VAL A 183 0.56 -1.77 -6.93
C VAL A 183 1.13 -1.12 -8.19
N PHE A 184 2.39 -1.43 -8.50
CA PHE A 184 3.13 -0.84 -9.62
C PHE A 184 4.03 -1.88 -10.28
N HIS A 185 4.46 -1.63 -11.53
CA HIS A 185 5.63 -2.28 -12.08
C HIS A 185 6.88 -1.84 -11.33
N LEU A 186 7.70 -2.79 -10.91
CA LEU A 186 8.86 -2.57 -10.04
C LEU A 186 9.83 -1.53 -10.60
N GLU A 187 10.22 -1.64 -11.88
CA GLU A 187 11.22 -0.72 -12.44
C GLU A 187 10.71 0.73 -12.50
N ARG A 188 9.43 0.93 -12.78
CA ARG A 188 8.83 2.26 -12.77
C ARG A 188 8.81 2.86 -11.36
N LEU A 189 8.34 2.08 -10.37
CA LEU A 189 8.33 2.56 -8.99
C LEU A 189 9.76 2.82 -8.48
N ARG A 190 10.72 1.95 -8.83
CA ARG A 190 12.13 2.11 -8.50
C ARG A 190 12.72 3.40 -9.11
N ALA A 191 12.44 3.67 -10.38
CA ALA A 191 12.85 4.90 -11.05
C ALA A 191 12.27 6.13 -10.37
N ALA A 192 10.99 6.12 -9.98
CA ALA A 192 10.34 7.21 -9.27
C ALA A 192 11.01 7.47 -7.91
N TYR A 193 11.26 6.43 -7.12
CA TYR A 193 11.94 6.55 -5.83
C TYR A 193 13.40 7.01 -5.91
N ARG A 194 14.11 6.68 -7.00
CA ARG A 194 15.49 7.13 -7.24
C ARG A 194 15.58 8.61 -7.60
N GLN A 195 14.59 9.11 -8.35
CA GLN A 195 14.59 10.50 -8.84
C GLN A 195 13.86 11.47 -7.90
N ALA A 196 12.95 10.97 -7.07
CA ALA A 196 12.22 11.80 -6.13
C ALA A 196 13.14 12.42 -5.07
N ASP A 197 12.91 13.70 -4.77
CA ASP A 197 13.54 14.35 -3.62
C ASP A 197 12.95 13.79 -2.32
N GLY A 198 13.74 13.05 -1.56
CA GLY A 198 13.32 12.46 -0.28
C GLY A 198 12.94 13.47 0.81
N GLY A 199 13.18 14.77 0.59
CA GLY A 199 12.70 15.87 1.41
C GLY A 199 11.31 16.39 1.03
N ALA A 200 10.77 15.98 -0.12
CA ALA A 200 9.42 16.34 -0.53
C ALA A 200 8.37 15.66 0.36
N ASN A 201 7.23 16.33 0.53
CA ASN A 201 6.16 15.84 1.41
C ASN A 201 5.24 14.84 0.66
N PHE A 202 5.77 13.66 0.32
CA PHE A 202 4.99 12.58 -0.25
C PHE A 202 4.10 11.93 0.81
N THR A 203 2.83 11.77 0.52
CA THR A 203 1.85 11.16 1.43
C THR A 203 1.72 9.65 1.26
N ASP A 204 1.98 9.14 0.04
CA ASP A 204 1.88 7.74 -0.34
C ASP A 204 2.82 7.40 -1.52
N ASP A 205 2.77 6.16 -2.01
CA ASP A 205 3.65 5.69 -3.08
C ASP A 205 3.18 6.17 -4.45
N ALA A 206 1.87 6.40 -4.60
CA ALA A 206 1.27 6.97 -5.80
C ALA A 206 1.79 8.39 -6.05
N SER A 207 1.86 9.23 -5.02
CA SER A 207 2.40 10.59 -5.14
C SER A 207 3.89 10.61 -5.53
N VAL A 208 4.68 9.62 -5.10
CA VAL A 208 6.06 9.45 -5.55
C VAL A 208 6.12 9.05 -7.03
N TYR A 209 5.25 8.13 -7.44
CA TYR A 209 5.16 7.69 -8.83
C TYR A 209 4.76 8.84 -9.77
N GLU A 210 3.73 9.61 -9.42
CA GLU A 210 3.23 10.75 -10.18
C GLU A 210 4.24 11.89 -10.30
N ALA A 211 5.18 12.03 -9.36
CA ALA A 211 6.24 13.03 -9.44
C ALA A 211 7.20 12.82 -10.62
N LEU A 212 7.27 11.60 -11.17
CA LEU A 212 8.11 11.26 -12.32
C LEU A 212 7.29 10.95 -13.58
N PHE A 213 6.15 10.30 -13.45
CA PHE A 213 5.36 9.80 -14.57
C PHE A 213 4.06 10.58 -14.72
N ASP A 214 3.89 11.25 -15.86
CA ASP A 214 2.60 11.85 -16.27
C ASP A 214 1.73 10.76 -16.92
N ALA A 215 1.47 9.70 -16.17
CA ALA A 215 0.66 8.56 -16.60
C ALA A 215 -0.46 8.33 -15.58
N PRO A 216 -1.70 8.05 -16.03
CA PRO A 216 -2.80 7.80 -15.13
C PRO A 216 -2.52 6.56 -14.27
N ILE A 217 -2.86 6.65 -12.99
CA ILE A 217 -2.91 5.51 -12.08
C ILE A 217 -4.34 4.97 -12.09
N GLU A 218 -4.50 3.66 -12.31
CA GLU A 218 -5.81 3.02 -12.31
C GLU A 218 -6.39 2.99 -10.89
N LEU A 219 -7.67 3.36 -10.77
CA LEU A 219 -8.38 3.40 -9.49
C LEU A 219 -9.29 2.18 -9.35
N VAL A 220 -9.07 1.39 -8.30
CA VAL A 220 -9.87 0.19 -7.97
C VAL A 220 -10.69 0.46 -6.72
N VAL A 221 -12.00 0.17 -6.77
CA VAL A 221 -12.87 0.34 -5.59
C VAL A 221 -12.48 -0.68 -4.52
N SER A 222 -12.21 -0.21 -3.30
CA SER A 222 -11.92 -1.07 -2.14
C SER A 222 -13.17 -1.33 -1.31
N ASN A 223 -13.12 -2.36 -0.48
CA ASN A 223 -14.11 -2.67 0.55
C ASN A 223 -13.85 -1.88 1.84
#